data_c9c69ddd20b03d9bfcfc4e3efbf1157d
#
_entry.id   c9c69ddd20b03d9bfcfc4e3efbf1157d
#
_cell.length_a   1.000
_cell.length_b   1.000
_cell.length_c   1.000
_cell.angle_alpha   90.00
_cell.angle_beta   90.00
_cell.angle_gamma   90.00
#
_symmetry.space_group_name_H-M   'P 1'
#
loop_
_entity.id
_entity.type
_entity.pdbx_description
1 polymer ?
#
loop_
_entity_poly.entity_id
_entity_poly.type
_entity_poly.pdbx_seq_one_letter_code
_entity_poly.pdbx_strand_id
1 'polypeptide(L)'
;KKEIMLNSKGEFSDTLNIKTGDYSIYDFKESTSMYLEPGYNLNITVNTKEFDETIKYSGNGEGPNNFLANYYIFNEQNSIDYSSYQKISNKEFFEQEKEIFENSISLLNRSLIFNKVFLEKQKEIILFDHLRKLINKVGDNYFSVNSNIDIKQYLDKKLEFINFNDSVLFESQLSRNFLNSFLSAGLVANNPSCINIYNEVITEKQKKGILRSLKRGISFYNLDHLDDYYSCLTKLIDDEKKILTINTKYKRIKSLEKGNISPLFNYADTSGNNISLESFRDKLVYIDVWAT
;
A
#
# COMPACT_ATOMS: atom_id res chain seq x y z
N LYS A 1 -11.90 -22.93 -0.21
CA LYS A 1 -13.06 -22.32 0.47
C LYS A 1 -13.95 -23.45 0.96
N LYS A 2 -14.39 -23.36 2.23
CA LYS A 2 -15.35 -24.27 2.83
C LYS A 2 -16.50 -23.43 3.41
N GLU A 3 -17.73 -23.84 3.18
CA GLU A 3 -18.91 -23.25 3.79
C GLU A 3 -19.26 -23.99 5.07
N ILE A 4 -19.60 -23.23 6.11
CA ILE A 4 -20.00 -23.74 7.42
C ILE A 4 -21.43 -23.25 7.67
N MET A 5 -22.33 -24.20 7.93
CA MET A 5 -23.74 -23.90 8.18
C MET A 5 -23.97 -23.60 9.66
N LEU A 6 -24.74 -22.56 9.93
CA LEU A 6 -25.21 -22.24 11.28
C LEU A 6 -26.48 -23.07 11.62
N ASN A 7 -26.62 -23.47 12.85
CA ASN A 7 -27.86 -24.04 13.38
C ASN A 7 -28.89 -22.93 13.65
N SER A 8 -30.07 -23.31 14.13
CA SER A 8 -31.16 -22.36 14.44
C SER A 8 -30.85 -21.37 15.59
N LYS A 9 -29.77 -21.61 16.34
CA LYS A 9 -29.27 -20.71 17.39
C LYS A 9 -28.13 -19.81 16.93
N GLY A 10 -27.71 -19.91 15.63
CA GLY A 10 -26.56 -19.19 15.10
C GLY A 10 -25.20 -19.79 15.48
N GLU A 11 -25.18 -21.07 15.93
CA GLU A 11 -23.97 -21.76 16.34
C GLU A 11 -23.44 -22.66 15.21
N PHE A 12 -22.14 -22.86 15.17
CA PHE A 12 -21.49 -23.87 14.33
C PHE A 12 -20.41 -24.64 15.10
N SER A 13 -20.10 -25.80 14.60
CA SER A 13 -18.93 -26.58 15.01
C SER A 13 -18.40 -27.32 13.79
N ASP A 14 -17.10 -27.24 13.55
CA ASP A 14 -16.48 -27.92 12.42
C ASP A 14 -15.04 -28.33 12.74
N THR A 15 -14.58 -29.36 12.07
CA THR A 15 -13.18 -29.81 12.12
C THR A 15 -12.55 -29.61 10.75
N LEU A 16 -11.42 -28.90 10.73
CA LEU A 16 -10.72 -28.56 9.51
C LEU A 16 -9.39 -29.33 9.42
N ASN A 17 -9.14 -29.98 8.30
CA ASN A 17 -7.81 -30.51 7.98
C ASN A 17 -7.05 -29.42 7.22
N ILE A 18 -6.16 -28.72 7.92
CA ILE A 18 -5.47 -27.53 7.45
C ILE A 18 -3.97 -27.63 7.62
N LYS A 19 -3.23 -26.79 6.89
CA LYS A 19 -1.82 -26.51 7.18
C LYS A 19 -1.71 -25.27 8.06
N THR A 20 -0.59 -25.12 8.76
CA THR A 20 -0.27 -23.88 9.47
C THR A 20 -0.26 -22.71 8.49
N GLY A 21 -0.95 -21.62 8.82
CA GLY A 21 -0.96 -20.41 7.99
C GLY A 21 -2.12 -19.45 8.23
N ASP A 22 -2.20 -18.48 7.33
CA ASP A 22 -3.23 -17.46 7.35
C ASP A 22 -4.50 -17.95 6.65
N TYR A 23 -5.61 -17.68 7.27
CA TYR A 23 -6.96 -17.99 6.78
C TYR A 23 -7.85 -16.75 6.94
N SER A 24 -9.07 -16.82 6.48
CA SER A 24 -10.10 -15.83 6.76
C SER A 24 -11.45 -16.49 7.00
N ILE A 25 -12.23 -15.90 7.89
CA ILE A 25 -13.65 -16.21 8.03
C ILE A 25 -14.44 -15.07 7.39
N TYR A 26 -15.53 -15.40 6.71
CA TYR A 26 -16.36 -14.47 5.97
C TYR A 26 -17.84 -14.81 6.16
N ASP A 27 -18.63 -13.84 6.58
CA ASP A 27 -20.06 -14.00 6.87
C ASP A 27 -20.99 -13.52 5.74
N PHE A 28 -20.46 -13.33 4.52
CA PHE A 28 -21.07 -12.76 3.31
C PHE A 28 -21.20 -11.23 3.30
N LYS A 29 -20.77 -10.53 4.34
CA LYS A 29 -20.68 -9.07 4.42
C LYS A 29 -19.29 -8.64 4.79
N GLU A 30 -18.77 -9.18 5.86
CA GLU A 30 -17.48 -8.81 6.46
C GLU A 30 -16.57 -10.02 6.58
N SER A 31 -15.27 -9.76 6.70
CA SER A 31 -14.26 -10.82 6.83
C SER A 31 -13.17 -10.41 7.78
N THR A 32 -12.71 -11.39 8.58
CA THR A 32 -11.54 -11.20 9.42
C THR A 32 -10.45 -12.21 9.10
N SER A 33 -9.21 -11.81 9.34
CA SER A 33 -8.04 -12.67 9.20
C SER A 33 -7.90 -13.58 10.43
N MET A 34 -7.49 -14.81 10.17
CA MET A 34 -7.20 -15.81 11.20
C MET A 34 -5.85 -16.44 10.95
N TYR A 35 -5.19 -16.87 12.01
CA TYR A 35 -4.03 -17.74 11.94
C TYR A 35 -4.36 -19.09 12.57
N LEU A 36 -4.19 -20.15 11.82
CA LEU A 36 -4.57 -21.50 12.25
C LEU A 36 -3.39 -22.46 12.13
N GLU A 37 -3.33 -23.38 13.10
CA GLU A 37 -2.38 -24.51 13.12
C GLU A 37 -3.10 -25.82 13.41
N PRO A 38 -2.58 -26.95 12.93
CA PRO A 38 -3.07 -28.24 13.34
C PRO A 38 -3.05 -28.39 14.87
N GLY A 39 -4.14 -28.86 15.44
CA GLY A 39 -4.31 -29.02 16.89
C GLY A 39 -4.89 -27.81 17.62
N TYR A 40 -5.19 -26.71 16.93
CA TYR A 40 -5.98 -25.62 17.52
C TYR A 40 -7.40 -26.08 17.85
N ASN A 41 -7.92 -25.56 18.96
CA ASN A 41 -9.30 -25.73 19.39
C ASN A 41 -9.84 -24.36 19.80
N LEU A 42 -10.44 -23.67 18.85
CA LEU A 42 -10.88 -22.28 18.95
C LEU A 42 -12.39 -22.18 19.09
N ASN A 43 -12.84 -21.42 20.07
CA ASN A 43 -14.20 -20.89 20.09
C ASN A 43 -14.18 -19.46 19.53
N ILE A 44 -15.12 -19.16 18.66
CA ILE A 44 -15.30 -17.85 18.03
C ILE A 44 -16.66 -17.31 18.47
N THR A 45 -16.68 -16.10 18.96
CA THR A 45 -17.91 -15.37 19.29
C THR A 45 -17.91 -14.04 18.56
N VAL A 46 -19.01 -13.71 17.88
CA VAL A 46 -19.13 -12.46 17.11
C VAL A 46 -20.60 -12.01 17.04
N ASN A 47 -20.82 -10.70 17.11
CA ASN A 47 -22.07 -10.07 16.71
C ASN A 47 -21.92 -9.57 15.27
N THR A 48 -22.64 -10.16 14.33
CA THR A 48 -22.51 -9.83 12.89
C THR A 48 -23.01 -8.43 12.50
N LYS A 49 -23.54 -7.65 13.45
CA LYS A 49 -23.88 -6.23 13.24
C LYS A 49 -22.73 -5.29 13.60
N GLU A 50 -21.82 -5.75 14.41
CA GLU A 50 -20.64 -5.07 14.93
C GLU A 50 -19.47 -6.08 14.85
N PHE A 51 -19.18 -6.53 13.63
CA PHE A 51 -18.36 -7.72 13.40
C PHE A 51 -16.94 -7.55 13.96
N ASP A 52 -16.24 -6.53 13.53
CA ASP A 52 -14.83 -6.32 13.87
C ASP A 52 -14.64 -5.94 15.35
N GLU A 53 -15.58 -5.18 15.93
CA GLU A 53 -15.52 -4.72 17.32
C GLU A 53 -15.84 -5.84 18.32
N THR A 54 -16.56 -6.86 17.88
CA THR A 54 -17.09 -7.87 18.80
C THR A 54 -16.49 -9.24 18.66
N ILE A 55 -15.75 -9.50 17.58
CA ILE A 55 -15.15 -10.81 17.36
C ILE A 55 -14.10 -11.12 18.43
N LYS A 56 -14.25 -12.29 19.06
CA LYS A 56 -13.37 -12.77 20.12
C LYS A 56 -13.08 -14.24 19.94
N TYR A 57 -11.88 -14.60 20.27
CA TYR A 57 -11.39 -15.97 20.22
C TYR A 57 -11.05 -16.45 21.62
N SER A 58 -11.39 -17.71 21.94
CA SER A 58 -10.99 -18.37 23.19
C SER A 58 -10.54 -19.81 22.91
N GLY A 59 -9.74 -20.37 23.81
CA GLY A 59 -9.19 -21.71 23.67
C GLY A 59 -7.79 -21.76 23.03
N ASN A 60 -7.38 -22.95 22.62
CA ASN A 60 -6.05 -23.16 22.05
C ASN A 60 -5.95 -22.47 20.66
N GLY A 61 -5.10 -21.46 20.55
CA GLY A 61 -4.93 -20.61 19.36
C GLY A 61 -5.54 -19.21 19.50
N GLU A 62 -6.08 -18.85 20.68
CA GLU A 62 -6.71 -17.56 20.93
C GLU A 62 -5.73 -16.37 20.78
N GLY A 63 -4.49 -16.51 21.24
CA GLY A 63 -3.49 -15.42 21.26
C GLY A 63 -3.26 -14.80 19.91
N PRO A 64 -2.82 -15.56 18.88
CA PRO A 64 -2.65 -15.05 17.52
C PRO A 64 -3.91 -14.40 16.94
N ASN A 65 -5.06 -15.01 17.15
CA ASN A 65 -6.32 -14.57 16.54
C ASN A 65 -6.90 -13.32 17.22
N ASN A 66 -6.83 -13.21 18.54
CA ASN A 66 -7.19 -11.98 19.25
C ASN A 66 -6.22 -10.83 18.92
N PHE A 67 -4.93 -11.14 18.72
CA PHE A 67 -4.01 -10.12 18.24
C PHE A 67 -4.44 -9.58 16.86
N LEU A 68 -4.72 -10.44 15.89
CA LEU A 68 -5.12 -10.02 14.55
C LEU A 68 -6.39 -9.15 14.58
N ALA A 69 -7.41 -9.53 15.36
CA ALA A 69 -8.63 -8.76 15.51
C ALA A 69 -8.36 -7.38 16.16
N ASN A 70 -7.61 -7.35 17.27
CA ASN A 70 -7.27 -6.10 17.95
C ASN A 70 -6.37 -5.20 17.10
N TYR A 71 -5.46 -5.78 16.32
CA TYR A 71 -4.57 -5.04 15.43
C TYR A 71 -5.31 -4.41 14.24
N TYR A 72 -6.36 -5.09 13.75
CA TYR A 72 -7.25 -4.53 12.74
C TYR A 72 -7.93 -3.26 13.25
N ILE A 73 -8.61 -3.33 14.41
CA ILE A 73 -9.27 -2.19 15.06
C ILE A 73 -8.27 -1.06 15.37
N PHE A 74 -7.10 -1.42 15.90
CA PHE A 74 -6.04 -0.44 16.17
C PHE A 74 -5.64 0.33 14.90
N ASN A 75 -5.43 -0.38 13.77
CA ASN A 75 -5.07 0.27 12.51
C ASN A 75 -6.21 1.14 11.96
N GLU A 76 -7.45 0.70 12.06
CA GLU A 76 -8.61 1.47 11.62
C GLU A 76 -8.72 2.80 12.39
N GLN A 77 -8.55 2.76 13.71
CA GLN A 77 -8.63 3.94 14.58
C GLN A 77 -7.44 4.89 14.45
N ASN A 78 -6.26 4.39 14.06
CA ASN A 78 -5.02 5.17 14.00
C ASN A 78 -4.52 5.44 12.59
N SER A 79 -5.22 4.98 11.54
CA SER A 79 -4.83 5.27 10.17
C SER A 79 -4.96 6.76 9.86
N ILE A 80 -3.94 7.32 9.23
CA ILE A 80 -3.97 8.69 8.73
C ILE A 80 -4.81 8.69 7.46
N ASP A 81 -5.92 9.44 7.47
CA ASP A 81 -6.79 9.53 6.29
C ASP A 81 -6.09 10.22 5.11
N TYR A 82 -6.54 9.92 3.88
CA TYR A 82 -5.90 10.41 2.67
C TYR A 82 -5.90 11.94 2.56
N SER A 83 -6.93 12.61 3.06
CA SER A 83 -7.04 14.07 2.99
C SER A 83 -6.04 14.75 3.93
N SER A 84 -5.85 14.19 5.11
CA SER A 84 -4.84 14.61 6.09
C SER A 84 -3.43 14.29 5.60
N TYR A 85 -3.22 13.09 5.04
CA TYR A 85 -1.93 12.67 4.47
C TYR A 85 -1.34 13.68 3.48
N GLN A 86 -2.16 14.30 2.64
CA GLN A 86 -1.71 15.28 1.65
C GLN A 86 -1.31 16.62 2.28
N LYS A 87 -1.88 16.99 3.42
CA LYS A 87 -1.74 18.30 4.04
C LYS A 87 -0.62 18.38 5.09
N ILE A 88 -0.39 17.30 5.81
CA ILE A 88 0.62 17.27 6.89
C ILE A 88 2.05 17.27 6.33
N SER A 89 2.97 17.89 7.03
CA SER A 89 4.39 17.90 6.68
C SER A 89 5.03 16.51 6.79
N ASN A 90 6.16 16.31 6.11
CA ASN A 90 6.92 15.05 6.25
C ASN A 90 7.34 14.78 7.69
N LYS A 91 7.71 15.81 8.45
CA LYS A 91 8.09 15.68 9.86
C LYS A 91 6.92 15.24 10.72
N GLU A 92 5.79 15.91 10.59
CA GLU A 92 4.57 15.59 11.34
C GLU A 92 4.07 14.18 11.03
N PHE A 93 4.05 13.80 9.74
CA PHE A 93 3.73 12.44 9.32
C PHE A 93 4.68 11.41 9.95
N PHE A 94 5.99 11.70 9.94
CA PHE A 94 7.00 10.82 10.51
C PHE A 94 6.78 10.57 12.01
N GLU A 95 6.51 11.61 12.78
CA GLU A 95 6.27 11.47 14.23
C GLU A 95 5.01 10.65 14.51
N GLN A 96 3.92 10.93 13.81
CA GLN A 96 2.66 10.17 13.94
C GLN A 96 2.85 8.69 13.54
N GLU A 97 3.47 8.43 12.40
CA GLU A 97 3.66 7.06 11.91
C GLU A 97 4.64 6.27 12.79
N LYS A 98 5.64 6.94 13.36
CA LYS A 98 6.55 6.33 14.33
C LYS A 98 5.81 5.92 15.61
N GLU A 99 4.96 6.77 16.14
CA GLU A 99 4.11 6.45 17.29
C GLU A 99 3.18 5.27 17.00
N ILE A 100 2.52 5.25 15.85
CA ILE A 100 1.67 4.13 15.41
C ILE A 100 2.49 2.84 15.33
N PHE A 101 3.69 2.88 14.79
CA PHE A 101 4.59 1.73 14.72
C PHE A 101 4.98 1.21 16.10
N GLU A 102 5.39 2.09 17.02
CA GLU A 102 5.79 1.74 18.39
C GLU A 102 4.61 1.12 19.17
N ASN A 103 3.42 1.70 19.03
CA ASN A 103 2.20 1.18 19.63
C ASN A 103 1.79 -0.18 19.03
N SER A 104 1.95 -0.39 17.73
CA SER A 104 1.73 -1.68 17.05
C SER A 104 2.64 -2.77 17.60
N ILE A 105 3.92 -2.49 17.74
CA ILE A 105 4.91 -3.41 18.35
C ILE A 105 4.57 -3.67 19.82
N SER A 106 4.15 -2.65 20.56
CA SER A 106 3.73 -2.79 21.95
C SER A 106 2.50 -3.69 22.09
N LEU A 107 1.49 -3.53 21.21
CA LEU A 107 0.31 -4.38 21.15
C LEU A 107 0.69 -5.85 20.88
N LEU A 108 1.58 -6.10 19.93
CA LEU A 108 2.09 -7.44 19.64
C LEU A 108 2.82 -8.06 20.84
N ASN A 109 3.69 -7.30 21.50
CA ASN A 109 4.47 -7.79 22.63
C ASN A 109 3.62 -8.08 23.89
N ARG A 110 2.48 -7.39 24.06
CA ARG A 110 1.54 -7.63 25.17
C ARG A 110 0.60 -8.80 24.92
N SER A 111 0.49 -9.25 23.68
CA SER A 111 -0.36 -10.37 23.32
C SER A 111 0.24 -11.69 23.84
N LEU A 112 -0.59 -12.54 24.42
CA LEU A 112 -0.17 -13.84 24.95
C LEU A 112 0.03 -14.85 23.81
N ILE A 113 1.09 -14.67 23.04
CA ILE A 113 1.42 -15.48 21.86
C ILE A 113 2.69 -16.25 22.13
N PHE A 114 2.60 -17.58 22.14
CA PHE A 114 3.75 -18.47 22.34
C PHE A 114 4.39 -18.93 21.02
N ASN A 115 3.70 -18.75 19.89
CA ASN A 115 4.21 -19.12 18.58
C ASN A 115 5.23 -18.08 18.08
N LYS A 116 6.52 -18.46 18.11
CA LYS A 116 7.63 -17.60 17.67
C LYS A 116 7.57 -17.27 16.19
N VAL A 117 7.17 -18.24 15.35
CA VAL A 117 7.08 -18.04 13.89
C VAL A 117 6.03 -16.96 13.56
N PHE A 118 4.86 -17.05 14.21
CA PHE A 118 3.83 -16.03 14.08
C PHE A 118 4.33 -14.67 14.56
N LEU A 119 4.97 -14.60 15.73
CA LEU A 119 5.49 -13.34 16.29
C LEU A 119 6.48 -12.65 15.34
N GLU A 120 7.48 -13.39 14.84
CA GLU A 120 8.48 -12.82 13.93
C GLU A 120 7.81 -12.36 12.62
N LYS A 121 6.91 -13.16 12.06
CA LYS A 121 6.13 -12.76 10.88
C LYS A 121 5.34 -11.47 11.12
N GLN A 122 4.68 -11.30 12.28
CA GLN A 122 3.92 -10.08 12.57
C GLN A 122 4.84 -8.87 12.76
N LYS A 123 6.01 -9.03 13.40
CA LYS A 123 7.02 -7.97 13.49
C LYS A 123 7.46 -7.49 12.10
N GLU A 124 7.72 -8.42 11.20
CA GLU A 124 8.09 -8.09 9.81
C GLU A 124 6.96 -7.37 9.08
N ILE A 125 5.72 -7.83 9.21
CA ILE A 125 4.54 -7.19 8.61
C ILE A 125 4.41 -5.74 9.08
N ILE A 126 4.48 -5.51 10.39
CA ILE A 126 4.39 -4.18 11.00
C ILE A 126 5.54 -3.29 10.53
N LEU A 127 6.78 -3.83 10.50
CA LEU A 127 7.95 -3.10 10.04
C LEU A 127 7.83 -2.70 8.56
N PHE A 128 7.50 -3.62 7.68
CA PHE A 128 7.41 -3.31 6.25
C PHE A 128 6.26 -2.37 5.90
N ASP A 129 5.14 -2.44 6.61
CA ASP A 129 4.06 -1.48 6.43
C ASP A 129 4.49 -0.06 6.84
N HIS A 130 5.14 0.05 7.99
CA HIS A 130 5.72 1.30 8.49
C HIS A 130 6.73 1.90 7.51
N LEU A 131 7.74 1.13 7.10
CA LEU A 131 8.76 1.60 6.16
C LEU A 131 8.16 1.99 4.80
N ARG A 132 7.18 1.23 4.30
CA ARG A 132 6.47 1.53 3.07
C ARG A 132 5.74 2.88 3.16
N LYS A 133 5.04 3.14 4.26
CA LYS A 133 4.34 4.41 4.49
C LYS A 133 5.32 5.59 4.52
N LEU A 134 6.43 5.45 5.24
CA LEU A 134 7.47 6.49 5.28
C LEU A 134 8.09 6.74 3.90
N ILE A 135 8.48 5.70 3.17
CA ILE A 135 9.03 5.85 1.83
C ILE A 135 8.02 6.47 0.86
N ASN A 136 6.75 6.07 0.94
CA ASN A 136 5.72 6.68 0.10
C ASN A 136 5.50 8.17 0.40
N LYS A 137 5.68 8.60 1.65
CA LYS A 137 5.54 10.01 2.06
C LYS A 137 6.70 10.87 1.63
N VAL A 138 7.93 10.38 1.80
CA VAL A 138 9.13 11.15 1.43
C VAL A 138 9.50 11.01 -0.05
N GLY A 139 9.06 9.92 -0.69
CA GLY A 139 9.33 9.64 -2.11
C GLY A 139 10.82 9.57 -2.43
N ASP A 140 11.19 10.09 -3.59
CA ASP A 140 12.57 10.22 -4.06
C ASP A 140 13.41 11.22 -3.25
N ASN A 141 12.77 12.15 -2.52
CA ASN A 141 13.45 13.06 -1.59
C ASN A 141 14.24 12.31 -0.50
N TYR A 142 13.89 11.07 -0.16
CA TYR A 142 14.71 10.24 0.73
C TYR A 142 16.13 10.05 0.21
N PHE A 143 16.30 9.93 -1.11
CA PHE A 143 17.60 9.75 -1.75
C PHE A 143 18.29 11.08 -2.11
N SER A 144 17.64 12.22 -1.90
CA SER A 144 18.20 13.54 -2.21
C SER A 144 19.10 14.06 -1.11
N VAL A 145 19.99 15.00 -1.48
CA VAL A 145 20.90 15.69 -0.52
C VAL A 145 20.12 16.57 0.45
N ASN A 146 18.94 17.04 0.07
CA ASN A 146 18.07 17.90 0.86
C ASN A 146 17.02 17.14 1.70
N SER A 147 17.21 15.81 1.86
CA SER A 147 16.31 15.01 2.69
C SER A 147 16.32 15.50 4.15
N ASN A 148 15.17 15.38 4.83
CA ASN A 148 15.10 15.60 6.27
C ASN A 148 16.07 14.62 6.98
N ILE A 149 17.10 15.16 7.62
CA ILE A 149 18.21 14.38 8.19
C ILE A 149 17.70 13.34 9.19
N ASP A 150 16.74 13.71 10.04
CA ASP A 150 16.23 12.82 11.10
C ASP A 150 15.46 11.63 10.51
N ILE A 151 14.61 11.87 9.51
CA ILE A 151 13.85 10.82 8.81
C ILE A 151 14.81 9.91 8.05
N LYS A 152 15.79 10.50 7.38
CA LYS A 152 16.79 9.72 6.63
C LYS A 152 17.60 8.81 7.55
N GLN A 153 18.14 9.32 8.64
CA GLN A 153 18.91 8.53 9.61
C GLN A 153 18.07 7.40 10.21
N TYR A 154 16.81 7.68 10.54
CA TYR A 154 15.90 6.66 11.04
C TYR A 154 15.67 5.55 10.04
N LEU A 155 15.37 5.89 8.77
CA LEU A 155 15.16 4.91 7.70
C LEU A 155 16.44 4.12 7.42
N ASP A 156 17.58 4.78 7.29
CA ASP A 156 18.88 4.12 7.04
C ASP A 156 19.14 3.06 8.11
N LYS A 157 18.98 3.40 9.39
CA LYS A 157 19.14 2.46 10.50
C LYS A 157 18.19 1.26 10.44
N LYS A 158 16.95 1.46 9.99
CA LYS A 158 16.00 0.35 9.85
C LYS A 158 16.32 -0.52 8.63
N LEU A 159 16.81 0.08 7.55
CA LEU A 159 17.15 -0.61 6.31
C LEU A 159 18.42 -1.46 6.43
N GLU A 160 19.35 -1.15 7.34
CA GLU A 160 20.55 -1.95 7.63
C GLU A 160 20.22 -3.41 7.99
N PHE A 161 19.05 -3.65 8.59
CA PHE A 161 18.60 -5.00 8.97
C PHE A 161 17.88 -5.75 7.84
N ILE A 162 17.69 -5.13 6.68
CA ILE A 162 16.97 -5.75 5.56
C ILE A 162 17.96 -6.37 4.58
N ASN A 163 17.98 -7.70 4.53
CA ASN A 163 18.75 -8.40 3.52
C ASN A 163 17.99 -8.49 2.19
N PHE A 164 18.27 -7.61 1.25
CA PHE A 164 17.63 -7.60 -0.07
C PHE A 164 17.92 -8.86 -0.90
N ASN A 165 18.94 -9.64 -0.57
CA ASN A 165 19.23 -10.93 -1.22
C ASN A 165 18.34 -12.07 -0.72
N ASP A 166 17.59 -11.88 0.35
CA ASP A 166 16.68 -12.90 0.88
C ASP A 166 15.36 -12.86 0.09
N SER A 167 15.21 -13.80 -0.85
CA SER A 167 14.00 -13.90 -1.67
C SER A 167 12.74 -14.23 -0.83
N VAL A 168 12.89 -14.95 0.29
CA VAL A 168 11.80 -15.34 1.18
C VAL A 168 11.22 -14.12 1.90
N LEU A 169 12.08 -13.16 2.26
CA LEU A 169 11.67 -11.92 2.90
C LEU A 169 10.61 -11.15 2.09
N PHE A 170 10.65 -11.26 0.77
CA PHE A 170 9.74 -10.53 -0.13
C PHE A 170 8.59 -11.40 -0.67
N GLU A 171 8.23 -12.49 -0.01
CA GLU A 171 7.09 -13.32 -0.39
C GLU A 171 5.74 -12.76 0.09
N SER A 172 5.71 -11.99 1.17
CA SER A 172 4.50 -11.34 1.64
C SER A 172 4.07 -10.17 0.72
N GLN A 173 2.78 -9.85 0.70
CA GLN A 173 2.29 -8.71 -0.10
C GLN A 173 2.86 -7.38 0.41
N LEU A 174 3.00 -7.23 1.73
CA LEU A 174 3.47 -5.97 2.34
C LEU A 174 4.96 -5.75 2.07
N SER A 175 5.79 -6.77 2.23
CA SER A 175 7.21 -6.67 1.93
C SER A 175 7.46 -6.40 0.43
N ARG A 176 6.68 -7.02 -0.47
CA ARG A 176 6.73 -6.66 -1.90
C ARG A 176 6.31 -5.23 -2.18
N ASN A 177 5.28 -4.74 -1.50
CA ASN A 177 4.84 -3.34 -1.65
C ASN A 177 5.93 -2.38 -1.17
N PHE A 178 6.57 -2.67 -0.05
CA PHE A 178 7.73 -1.91 0.42
C PHE A 178 8.86 -1.92 -0.61
N LEU A 179 9.28 -3.10 -1.08
CA LEU A 179 10.34 -3.25 -2.09
C LEU A 179 10.03 -2.43 -3.35
N ASN A 180 8.80 -2.51 -3.85
CA ASN A 180 8.36 -1.75 -5.02
C ASN A 180 8.45 -0.24 -4.79
N SER A 181 8.04 0.26 -3.62
CA SER A 181 8.10 1.68 -3.28
C SER A 181 9.54 2.15 -3.13
N PHE A 182 10.35 1.41 -2.37
CA PHE A 182 11.74 1.74 -2.08
C PHE A 182 12.59 1.77 -3.36
N LEU A 183 12.56 0.70 -4.15
CA LEU A 183 13.34 0.65 -5.38
C LEU A 183 12.81 1.62 -6.44
N SER A 184 11.51 1.84 -6.54
CA SER A 184 10.99 2.84 -7.48
C SER A 184 11.49 4.24 -7.15
N ALA A 185 11.44 4.65 -5.88
CA ALA A 185 11.96 5.94 -5.45
C ALA A 185 13.47 6.07 -5.70
N GLY A 186 14.25 5.03 -5.36
CA GLY A 186 15.69 5.01 -5.58
C GLY A 186 16.11 5.04 -7.05
N LEU A 187 15.36 4.35 -7.92
CA LEU A 187 15.61 4.34 -9.37
C LEU A 187 15.28 5.72 -9.99
N VAL A 188 14.21 6.35 -9.57
CA VAL A 188 13.84 7.72 -10.00
C VAL A 188 14.92 8.71 -9.58
N ALA A 189 15.41 8.60 -8.34
CA ALA A 189 16.52 9.41 -7.83
C ALA A 189 17.90 9.04 -8.40
N ASN A 190 17.96 8.07 -9.32
CA ASN A 190 19.21 7.55 -9.92
C ASN A 190 20.23 7.07 -8.86
N ASN A 191 19.74 6.46 -7.77
CA ASN A 191 20.58 5.97 -6.67
C ASN A 191 21.35 4.70 -7.06
N PRO A 192 22.71 4.69 -6.97
CA PRO A 192 23.53 3.56 -7.45
C PRO A 192 23.22 2.25 -6.75
N SER A 193 22.98 2.26 -5.44
CA SER A 193 22.65 1.04 -4.66
C SER A 193 21.33 0.43 -5.10
N CYS A 194 20.31 1.26 -5.35
CA CYS A 194 19.02 0.79 -5.84
C CYS A 194 19.13 0.25 -7.28
N ILE A 195 19.96 0.86 -8.14
CA ILE A 195 20.23 0.38 -9.48
C ILE A 195 20.90 -1.00 -9.44
N ASN A 196 21.90 -1.19 -8.58
CA ASN A 196 22.56 -2.49 -8.41
C ASN A 196 21.59 -3.56 -7.90
N ILE A 197 20.78 -3.25 -6.86
CA ILE A 197 19.76 -4.17 -6.36
C ILE A 197 18.78 -4.55 -7.48
N TYR A 198 18.32 -3.59 -8.26
CA TYR A 198 17.41 -3.84 -9.39
C TYR A 198 18.00 -4.76 -10.44
N ASN A 199 19.27 -4.58 -10.78
CA ASN A 199 19.91 -5.32 -11.86
C ASN A 199 20.37 -6.71 -11.42
N GLU A 200 20.90 -6.86 -10.21
CA GLU A 200 21.69 -8.03 -9.81
C GLU A 200 20.97 -8.92 -8.79
N VAL A 201 20.05 -8.36 -8.01
CA VAL A 201 19.48 -9.06 -6.85
C VAL A 201 18.05 -9.54 -7.10
N ILE A 202 17.19 -8.69 -7.64
CA ILE A 202 15.76 -8.98 -7.72
C ILE A 202 15.37 -9.83 -8.91
N THR A 203 14.34 -10.65 -8.71
CA THR A 203 13.79 -11.55 -9.73
C THR A 203 12.98 -10.80 -10.79
N GLU A 204 12.77 -11.41 -11.96
CA GLU A 204 11.91 -10.87 -13.01
C GLU A 204 10.47 -10.63 -12.57
N LYS A 205 9.96 -11.43 -11.63
CA LYS A 205 8.63 -11.22 -11.03
C LYS A 205 8.58 -9.93 -10.20
N GLN A 206 9.61 -9.66 -9.41
CA GLN A 206 9.75 -8.45 -8.62
C GLN A 206 9.95 -7.22 -9.50
N LYS A 207 10.80 -7.31 -10.55
CA LYS A 207 10.97 -6.25 -11.56
C LYS A 207 9.65 -5.79 -12.17
N LYS A 208 8.75 -6.73 -12.50
CA LYS A 208 7.40 -6.38 -12.99
C LYS A 208 6.60 -5.54 -11.98
N GLY A 209 6.75 -5.80 -10.69
CA GLY A 209 6.12 -5.03 -9.62
C GLY A 209 6.65 -3.59 -9.58
N ILE A 210 7.96 -3.44 -9.62
CA ILE A 210 8.65 -2.14 -9.61
C ILE A 210 8.31 -1.32 -10.85
N LEU A 211 8.34 -1.92 -12.05
CA LEU A 211 7.94 -1.25 -13.29
C LEU A 211 6.47 -0.80 -13.24
N ARG A 212 5.60 -1.56 -12.58
CA ARG A 212 4.20 -1.15 -12.36
C ARG A 212 4.11 0.04 -11.41
N SER A 213 4.91 0.08 -10.36
CA SER A 213 4.99 1.22 -9.44
C SER A 213 5.47 2.47 -10.17
N LEU A 214 6.56 2.39 -10.92
CA LEU A 214 7.08 3.49 -11.74
C LEU A 214 6.04 4.02 -12.75
N LYS A 215 5.29 3.12 -13.43
CA LYS A 215 4.20 3.53 -14.35
C LYS A 215 3.08 4.31 -13.67
N ARG A 216 2.79 4.01 -12.40
CA ARG A 216 1.80 4.78 -11.61
C ARG A 216 2.32 6.17 -11.31
N GLY A 217 3.64 6.35 -11.15
CA GLY A 217 4.27 7.65 -10.96
C GLY A 217 4.06 8.61 -12.13
N ILE A 218 3.83 8.11 -13.36
CA ILE A 218 3.39 8.96 -14.49
C ILE A 218 1.90 9.31 -14.28
N SER A 219 1.65 10.33 -13.51
CA SER A 219 0.31 10.77 -13.13
C SER A 219 0.25 12.28 -12.84
N PHE A 220 -0.95 12.85 -12.83
CA PHE A 220 -1.18 14.24 -12.45
C PHE A 220 -0.75 14.60 -11.02
N TYR A 221 -0.72 13.60 -10.15
CA TYR A 221 -0.32 13.81 -8.75
C TYR A 221 1.19 13.94 -8.57
N ASN A 222 1.98 13.70 -9.62
CA ASN A 222 3.44 13.75 -9.60
C ASN A 222 4.00 14.63 -10.74
N LEU A 223 3.36 15.76 -11.03
CA LEU A 223 3.79 16.63 -12.14
C LEU A 223 5.23 17.11 -11.96
N ASP A 224 5.63 17.45 -10.74
CA ASP A 224 6.97 17.96 -10.43
C ASP A 224 8.08 16.92 -10.70
N HIS A 225 7.74 15.62 -10.71
CA HIS A 225 8.66 14.50 -10.96
C HIS A 225 8.30 13.68 -12.20
N LEU A 226 7.40 14.20 -13.03
CA LEU A 226 6.87 13.48 -14.20
C LEU A 226 7.98 13.08 -15.17
N ASP A 227 8.92 13.99 -15.42
CA ASP A 227 10.06 13.78 -16.33
C ASP A 227 11.03 12.73 -15.79
N ASP A 228 11.24 12.69 -14.47
CA ASP A 228 12.10 11.73 -13.80
C ASP A 228 11.53 10.31 -13.91
N TYR A 229 10.23 10.14 -13.62
CA TYR A 229 9.54 8.86 -13.80
C TYR A 229 9.55 8.38 -15.25
N TYR A 230 9.34 9.29 -16.20
CA TYR A 230 9.37 8.99 -17.61
C TYR A 230 10.77 8.55 -18.07
N SER A 231 11.80 9.31 -17.72
CA SER A 231 13.20 9.01 -18.04
C SER A 231 13.64 7.68 -17.44
N CYS A 232 13.29 7.42 -16.16
CA CYS A 232 13.60 6.16 -15.51
C CYS A 232 12.94 4.97 -16.23
N LEU A 233 11.64 5.04 -16.54
CA LEU A 233 10.92 3.97 -17.22
C LEU A 233 11.45 3.65 -18.61
N THR A 234 11.77 4.68 -19.39
CA THR A 234 12.28 4.49 -20.78
C THR A 234 13.65 3.85 -20.81
N LYS A 235 14.46 4.02 -19.76
CA LYS A 235 15.76 3.33 -19.60
C LYS A 235 15.61 1.85 -19.22
N LEU A 236 14.52 1.48 -18.55
CA LEU A 236 14.32 0.13 -18.00
C LEU A 236 13.46 -0.79 -18.88
N ILE A 237 12.89 -0.27 -19.95
CA ILE A 237 11.96 -1.01 -20.82
C ILE A 237 12.49 -1.02 -22.25
N ASP A 238 12.79 -2.22 -22.77
CA ASP A 238 13.25 -2.40 -24.16
C ASP A 238 12.10 -2.68 -25.15
N ASP A 239 10.87 -2.83 -24.68
CA ASP A 239 9.68 -3.16 -25.48
C ASP A 239 9.09 -1.88 -26.10
N GLU A 240 9.24 -1.71 -27.40
CA GLU A 240 8.78 -0.54 -28.15
C GLU A 240 7.27 -0.25 -28.00
N LYS A 241 6.43 -1.29 -27.97
CA LYS A 241 4.96 -1.10 -27.79
C LYS A 241 4.64 -0.55 -26.41
N LYS A 242 5.35 -1.02 -25.38
CA LYS A 242 5.20 -0.50 -24.02
C LYS A 242 5.71 0.93 -23.91
N ILE A 243 6.84 1.23 -24.55
CA ILE A 243 7.37 2.60 -24.61
C ILE A 243 6.39 3.53 -25.30
N LEU A 244 5.78 3.13 -26.42
CA LEU A 244 4.78 3.95 -27.11
C LEU A 244 3.57 4.26 -26.20
N THR A 245 3.09 3.28 -25.44
CA THR A 245 1.99 3.47 -24.47
C THR A 245 2.38 4.47 -23.37
N ILE A 246 3.61 4.37 -22.85
CA ILE A 246 4.13 5.28 -21.82
C ILE A 246 4.27 6.70 -22.40
N ASN A 247 4.81 6.84 -23.62
CA ASN A 247 4.96 8.12 -24.31
C ASN A 247 3.61 8.81 -24.49
N THR A 248 2.59 8.07 -24.91
CA THR A 248 1.23 8.61 -25.09
C THR A 248 0.66 9.13 -23.76
N LYS A 249 0.80 8.34 -22.69
CA LYS A 249 0.37 8.74 -21.36
C LYS A 249 1.13 9.97 -20.85
N TYR A 250 2.45 9.96 -20.98
CA TYR A 250 3.33 11.06 -20.58
C TYR A 250 2.96 12.34 -21.29
N LYS A 251 2.89 12.35 -22.64
CA LYS A 251 2.52 13.52 -23.44
C LYS A 251 1.18 14.11 -23.05
N ARG A 252 0.18 13.24 -22.78
CA ARG A 252 -1.16 13.67 -22.36
C ARG A 252 -1.11 14.38 -21.00
N ILE A 253 -0.34 13.86 -20.04
CA ILE A 253 -0.22 14.49 -18.71
C ILE A 253 0.61 15.76 -18.81
N LYS A 254 1.72 15.75 -19.56
CA LYS A 254 2.60 16.90 -19.79
C LYS A 254 1.86 18.09 -20.41
N SER A 255 0.92 17.82 -21.32
CA SER A 255 0.11 18.86 -21.95
C SER A 255 -0.83 19.61 -20.99
N LEU A 256 -1.03 19.07 -19.79
CA LEU A 256 -1.89 19.66 -18.77
C LEU A 256 -1.12 20.38 -17.65
N GLU A 257 0.19 20.52 -17.81
CA GLU A 257 1.00 21.33 -16.89
C GLU A 257 0.57 22.79 -16.93
N LYS A 258 0.75 23.45 -15.78
CA LYS A 258 0.43 24.89 -15.64
C LYS A 258 1.18 25.70 -16.70
N GLY A 259 0.44 26.52 -17.42
CA GLY A 259 0.97 27.37 -18.49
C GLY A 259 0.76 26.81 -19.90
N ASN A 260 0.41 25.54 -20.04
CA ASN A 260 0.05 24.96 -21.33
C ASN A 260 -1.39 25.33 -21.71
N ILE A 261 -1.66 25.34 -23.03
CA ILE A 261 -3.01 25.54 -23.54
C ILE A 261 -3.88 24.34 -23.16
N SER A 262 -5.03 24.63 -22.54
CA SER A 262 -5.99 23.56 -22.19
C SER A 262 -6.44 22.79 -23.43
N PRO A 263 -6.60 21.45 -23.35
CA PRO A 263 -7.22 20.67 -24.41
C PRO A 263 -8.59 21.23 -24.78
N LEU A 264 -8.84 21.35 -26.06
CA LEU A 264 -10.12 21.84 -26.56
C LEU A 264 -11.19 20.73 -26.42
N PHE A 265 -12.41 21.16 -26.16
CA PHE A 265 -13.58 20.28 -26.24
C PHE A 265 -14.66 20.94 -27.12
N ASN A 266 -15.50 20.08 -27.69
CA ASN A 266 -16.70 20.48 -28.42
C ASN A 266 -17.75 19.40 -28.22
N TYR A 267 -18.76 19.68 -27.38
CA TYR A 267 -19.80 18.72 -27.00
C TYR A 267 -21.19 19.35 -27.21
N ALA A 268 -22.15 18.50 -27.52
CA ALA A 268 -23.55 18.93 -27.57
C ALA A 268 -24.09 19.19 -26.16
N ASP A 269 -24.83 20.30 -25.98
CA ASP A 269 -25.60 20.56 -24.78
C ASP A 269 -26.90 19.70 -24.76
N THR A 270 -27.71 19.87 -23.72
CA THR A 270 -28.99 19.12 -23.58
C THR A 270 -30.02 19.49 -24.66
N SER A 271 -29.82 20.58 -25.38
CA SER A 271 -30.65 21.03 -26.51
C SER A 271 -30.10 20.60 -27.87
N GLY A 272 -28.94 19.90 -27.91
CA GLY A 272 -28.29 19.48 -29.12
C GLY A 272 -27.38 20.50 -29.80
N ASN A 273 -27.15 21.66 -29.17
CA ASN A 273 -26.23 22.67 -29.70
C ASN A 273 -24.78 22.35 -29.30
N ASN A 274 -23.86 22.54 -30.24
CA ASN A 274 -22.45 22.35 -29.95
C ASN A 274 -21.86 23.48 -29.12
N ILE A 275 -21.27 23.13 -27.98
CA ILE A 275 -20.56 24.06 -27.11
C ILE A 275 -19.09 23.72 -27.14
N SER A 276 -18.24 24.66 -27.54
CA SER A 276 -16.79 24.49 -27.55
C SER A 276 -16.13 25.30 -26.42
N LEU A 277 -14.96 24.89 -25.97
CA LEU A 277 -14.18 25.66 -25.01
C LEU A 277 -13.84 27.07 -25.56
N GLU A 278 -13.68 27.20 -26.87
CA GLU A 278 -13.40 28.46 -27.52
C GLU A 278 -14.53 29.50 -27.37
N SER A 279 -15.78 29.05 -27.25
CA SER A 279 -16.94 29.93 -27.00
C SER A 279 -16.91 30.62 -25.62
N PHE A 280 -15.99 30.22 -24.74
CA PHE A 280 -15.81 30.79 -23.40
C PHE A 280 -14.52 31.62 -23.28
N ARG A 281 -13.91 32.05 -24.39
CA ARG A 281 -12.74 32.94 -24.32
C ARG A 281 -13.06 34.17 -23.47
N ASP A 282 -12.05 34.60 -22.72
CA ASP A 282 -12.13 35.74 -21.76
C ASP A 282 -13.08 35.50 -20.56
N LYS A 283 -13.51 34.25 -20.35
CA LYS A 283 -14.31 33.85 -19.18
C LYS A 283 -13.56 32.84 -18.33
N LEU A 284 -13.80 32.89 -17.03
CA LEU A 284 -13.39 31.84 -16.13
C LEU A 284 -14.30 30.61 -16.36
N VAL A 285 -13.71 29.44 -16.67
CA VAL A 285 -14.47 28.22 -16.91
C VAL A 285 -14.12 27.23 -15.80
N TYR A 286 -15.16 26.76 -15.09
CA TYR A 286 -15.05 25.62 -14.18
C TYR A 286 -15.68 24.40 -14.84
N ILE A 287 -14.92 23.30 -14.87
CA ILE A 287 -15.40 22.04 -15.46
C ILE A 287 -15.52 21.02 -14.33
N ASP A 288 -16.72 20.49 -14.15
CA ASP A 288 -16.99 19.37 -13.25
C ASP A 288 -17.44 18.17 -14.07
N VAL A 289 -16.87 16.97 -13.75
CA VAL A 289 -17.17 15.72 -14.46
C VAL A 289 -17.60 14.69 -13.42
N TRP A 290 -18.85 14.27 -13.50
CA TRP A 290 -19.37 13.21 -12.65
C TRP A 290 -19.94 12.05 -13.48
N ALA A 291 -19.92 10.85 -12.90
CA ALA A 291 -20.62 9.67 -13.42
C ALA A 291 -21.80 9.33 -12.49
N THR A 292 -22.90 8.93 -13.08
CA THR A 292 -24.08 8.40 -12.39
C THR A 292 -23.99 6.89 -12.23
#